data_afa6cf9cfc9cde7811a6862aae59d661
#
_entry.id   afa6cf9cfc9cde7811a6862aae59d661
#
_cell.length_a   1.000
_cell.length_b   1.000
_cell.length_c   1.000
_cell.angle_alpha   90.00
_cell.angle_beta   90.00
_cell.angle_gamma   90.00
#
_symmetry.space_group_name_H-M   'P 1'
#
loop_
_entity.id
_entity.type
_entity.pdbx_description
1 polymer ?
#
loop_
_entity_poly.entity_id
_entity_poly.type
_entity_poly.pdbx_seq_one_letter_code
_entity_poly.pdbx_strand_id
1 'polypeptide(L)'
;MDWEPISEARLWDKIISAEGRMSPQISRLWEAIKISPEKWGEKTYGTLGGGFWVVAVIGSRVIWFNDIEDGFNCSSYFVAGTLAEYFCNQDELEIAVQKMLTVIETGDDSISRCSGPIQGEWQSR
;
A
#
# COMPACT_ATOMS: atom_id res chain seq x y z
N MET A 1 6.21 17.55 11.30
CA MET A 1 6.22 16.19 11.74
C MET A 1 7.49 15.48 11.36
N ASP A 2 8.12 14.89 12.33
CA ASP A 2 9.41 14.24 12.13
C ASP A 2 9.26 12.74 12.08
N TRP A 3 9.44 12.20 10.91
CA TRP A 3 9.51 10.76 10.74
C TRP A 3 10.63 10.46 9.77
N GLU A 4 11.22 9.29 9.95
CA GLU A 4 12.30 8.88 9.08
C GLU A 4 11.77 7.89 8.05
N PRO A 5 11.98 8.19 6.77
CA PRO A 5 11.59 7.24 5.73
C PRO A 5 12.34 5.93 5.93
N ILE A 6 11.64 4.82 5.72
CA ILE A 6 12.27 3.50 5.79
C ILE A 6 13.32 3.39 4.69
N SER A 7 14.44 2.77 5.01
CA SER A 7 15.43 2.47 3.99
C SER A 7 14.93 1.36 3.08
N GLU A 8 15.45 1.32 1.86
CA GLU A 8 15.06 0.26 0.94
C GLU A 8 15.44 -1.11 1.49
N ALA A 9 16.58 -1.22 2.16
CA ALA A 9 17.00 -2.50 2.73
C ALA A 9 16.00 -3.00 3.78
N ARG A 10 15.52 -2.13 4.64
CA ARG A 10 14.54 -2.51 5.65
C ARG A 10 13.19 -2.82 5.03
N LEU A 11 12.83 -2.11 3.98
CA LEU A 11 11.61 -2.42 3.24
C LEU A 11 11.70 -3.83 2.67
N TRP A 12 12.84 -4.19 2.07
CA TRP A 12 13.04 -5.54 1.53
C TRP A 12 12.95 -6.59 2.62
N ASP A 13 13.45 -6.31 3.83
CA ASP A 13 13.31 -7.25 4.94
C ASP A 13 11.83 -7.53 5.24
N LYS A 14 11.02 -6.50 5.22
CA LYS A 14 9.58 -6.67 5.45
C LYS A 14 8.93 -7.47 4.33
N ILE A 15 9.31 -7.21 3.10
CA ILE A 15 8.75 -7.92 1.94
C ILE A 15 9.11 -9.40 2.02
N ILE A 16 10.39 -9.71 2.23
CA ILE A 16 10.87 -11.09 2.27
C ILE A 16 10.21 -11.84 3.43
N SER A 17 10.11 -11.19 4.58
CA SER A 17 9.47 -11.80 5.72
C SER A 17 8.00 -12.12 5.43
N ALA A 18 7.31 -11.21 4.78
CA ALA A 18 5.91 -11.41 4.42
C ALA A 18 5.76 -12.52 3.39
N GLU A 19 6.68 -12.59 2.42
CA GLU A 19 6.63 -13.65 1.41
C GLU A 19 6.68 -15.03 2.05
N GLY A 20 7.43 -15.17 3.12
CA GLY A 20 7.53 -16.44 3.85
C GLY A 20 6.24 -16.82 4.57
N ARG A 21 5.34 -15.86 4.78
CA ARG A 21 4.06 -16.10 5.47
C ARG A 21 2.88 -16.26 4.50
N MET A 22 3.10 -16.05 3.22
CA MET A 22 2.01 -16.08 2.24
C MET A 22 1.57 -17.51 1.96
N SER A 23 0.25 -17.72 1.88
CA SER A 23 -0.31 -18.96 1.38
C SER A 23 0.01 -19.09 -0.11
N PRO A 24 -0.10 -20.30 -0.67
CA PRO A 24 0.14 -20.45 -2.12
C PRO A 24 -0.72 -19.54 -2.98
N GLN A 25 -1.97 -19.33 -2.60
CA GLN A 25 -2.89 -18.48 -3.36
C GLN A 25 -2.44 -17.02 -3.30
N ILE A 26 -2.09 -16.54 -2.12
CA ILE A 26 -1.63 -15.17 -1.94
C ILE A 26 -0.29 -14.96 -2.66
N SER A 27 0.58 -15.95 -2.56
CA SER A 27 1.89 -15.89 -3.21
C SER A 27 1.74 -15.77 -4.72
N ARG A 28 0.80 -16.51 -5.31
CA ARG A 28 0.59 -16.44 -6.76
C ARG A 28 0.15 -15.04 -7.20
N LEU A 29 -0.77 -14.43 -6.44
CA LEU A 29 -1.17 -13.06 -6.77
C LEU A 29 0.01 -12.10 -6.60
N TRP A 30 0.71 -12.23 -5.48
CA TRP A 30 1.84 -11.36 -5.19
C TRP A 30 2.89 -11.41 -6.31
N GLU A 31 3.23 -12.61 -6.77
CA GLU A 31 4.22 -12.74 -7.85
C GLU A 31 3.75 -12.09 -9.14
N ALA A 32 2.44 -12.03 -9.36
CA ALA A 32 1.89 -11.43 -10.57
C ALA A 32 1.86 -9.91 -10.53
N ILE A 33 1.77 -9.31 -9.33
CA ILE A 33 1.54 -7.87 -9.23
C ILE A 33 2.73 -7.09 -8.66
N LYS A 34 3.70 -7.77 -8.04
CA LYS A 34 4.83 -7.07 -7.41
C LYS A 34 5.68 -6.35 -8.43
N ILE A 35 6.25 -5.24 -8.01
CA ILE A 35 7.21 -4.48 -8.82
C ILE A 35 8.46 -4.25 -7.98
N SER A 36 9.54 -3.83 -8.64
CA SER A 36 10.66 -3.30 -7.89
C SER A 36 10.18 -2.05 -7.18
N PRO A 37 10.43 -1.91 -5.88
CA PRO A 37 9.90 -0.77 -5.15
C PRO A 37 10.27 0.57 -5.77
N GLU A 38 9.29 1.45 -5.84
CA GLU A 38 9.45 2.81 -6.38
C GLU A 38 8.84 3.80 -5.43
N LYS A 39 9.47 4.97 -5.32
CA LYS A 39 8.92 6.05 -4.52
C LYS A 39 7.87 6.80 -5.32
N TRP A 40 6.68 6.94 -4.75
CA TRP A 40 5.59 7.71 -5.35
C TRP A 40 5.24 8.88 -4.43
N GLY A 41 4.85 9.99 -5.03
CA GLY A 41 4.43 11.17 -4.28
C GLY A 41 3.04 10.97 -3.70
N GLU A 42 2.75 11.78 -2.69
CA GLU A 42 1.43 11.80 -2.07
C GLU A 42 1.23 13.18 -1.45
N LYS A 43 0.07 13.80 -1.68
CA LYS A 43 -0.13 15.21 -1.38
C LYS A 43 -0.07 15.56 0.10
N THR A 44 -0.53 14.67 0.95
CA THR A 44 -0.73 14.99 2.36
C THR A 44 0.56 14.91 3.15
N TYR A 45 1.27 13.80 3.03
CA TYR A 45 2.44 13.52 3.84
C TYR A 45 3.65 13.06 3.04
N GLY A 46 3.43 12.50 1.86
CA GLY A 46 4.47 11.80 1.13
C GLY A 46 5.64 12.67 0.69
N THR A 47 5.41 13.97 0.48
CA THR A 47 6.47 14.85 0.01
C THR A 47 7.57 15.05 1.04
N LEU A 48 7.26 14.90 2.32
CA LEU A 48 8.23 15.14 3.39
C LEU A 48 9.37 14.13 3.38
N GLY A 49 9.10 12.90 2.97
CA GLY A 49 10.11 11.86 2.96
C GLY A 49 10.53 11.41 1.58
N GLY A 50 10.23 12.21 0.56
CA GLY A 50 10.56 11.83 -0.81
C GLY A 50 9.55 10.87 -1.41
N GLY A 51 8.39 10.71 -0.79
CA GLY A 51 7.35 9.82 -1.26
C GLY A 51 7.27 8.53 -0.45
N PHE A 52 6.34 7.68 -0.83
CA PHE A 52 6.15 6.37 -0.20
C PHE A 52 6.55 5.27 -1.18
N TRP A 53 7.07 4.17 -0.64
CA TRP A 53 7.47 3.03 -1.46
C TRP A 53 6.25 2.27 -1.95
N VAL A 54 6.07 2.18 -3.27
CA VAL A 54 5.06 1.35 -3.90
C VAL A 54 5.73 0.02 -4.26
N VAL A 55 5.08 -1.08 -3.89
CA VAL A 55 5.66 -2.42 -4.05
C VAL A 55 4.86 -3.31 -4.99
N ALA A 56 3.65 -2.91 -5.37
CA ALA A 56 2.82 -3.69 -6.30
C ALA A 56 1.87 -2.77 -7.04
N VAL A 57 1.53 -3.16 -8.27
CA VAL A 57 0.57 -2.43 -9.10
C VAL A 57 -0.40 -3.43 -9.69
N ILE A 58 -1.68 -3.14 -9.59
CA ILE A 58 -2.70 -3.94 -10.23
C ILE A 58 -3.80 -3.01 -10.74
N GLY A 59 -3.91 -2.91 -12.08
CA GLY A 59 -4.87 -2.00 -12.68
C GLY A 59 -4.62 -0.57 -12.21
N SER A 60 -5.64 0.06 -11.66
CA SER A 60 -5.57 1.44 -11.18
C SER A 60 -5.29 1.52 -9.68
N ARG A 61 -4.75 0.45 -9.10
CA ARG A 61 -4.48 0.39 -7.66
C ARG A 61 -3.04 -0.03 -7.42
N VAL A 62 -2.52 0.39 -6.27
CA VAL A 62 -1.17 0.03 -5.85
C VAL A 62 -1.20 -0.41 -4.39
N ILE A 63 -0.20 -1.22 -4.02
CA ILE A 63 0.11 -1.51 -2.63
C ILE A 63 1.38 -0.74 -2.30
N TRP A 64 1.35 -0.02 -1.19
CA TRP A 64 2.47 0.84 -0.79
C TRP A 64 2.70 0.75 0.71
N PHE A 65 3.90 1.10 1.13
CA PHE A 65 4.28 1.06 2.55
C PHE A 65 4.20 2.46 3.14
N ASN A 66 3.41 2.57 4.21
CA ASN A 66 3.30 3.81 4.97
C ASN A 66 4.29 3.74 6.12
N ASP A 67 5.44 4.38 5.96
CA ASP A 67 6.48 4.33 6.99
C ASP A 67 6.24 5.32 8.12
N ILE A 68 5.21 6.15 8.00
CA ILE A 68 4.76 6.94 9.14
C ILE A 68 4.02 6.04 10.14
N GLU A 69 3.19 5.13 9.61
CA GLU A 69 2.33 4.27 10.43
C GLU A 69 2.83 2.83 10.51
N ASP A 70 3.90 2.50 9.81
CA ASP A 70 4.50 1.17 9.81
C ASP A 70 3.51 0.10 9.33
N GLY A 71 2.96 0.28 8.14
CA GLY A 71 2.04 -0.68 7.57
C GLY A 71 1.85 -0.53 6.07
N PHE A 72 1.38 -1.60 5.44
CA PHE A 72 1.09 -1.59 4.01
C PHE A 72 -0.36 -1.18 3.78
N ASN A 73 -0.59 -0.50 2.66
CA ASN A 73 -1.89 0.05 2.31
C ASN A 73 -2.14 -0.10 0.82
N CYS A 74 -3.42 -0.05 0.43
CA CYS A 74 -3.84 -0.09 -0.96
C CYS A 74 -4.50 1.24 -1.29
N SER A 75 -4.13 1.82 -2.41
CA SER A 75 -4.72 3.08 -2.85
C SER A 75 -4.93 3.08 -4.35
N SER A 76 -5.87 3.89 -4.79
CA SER A 76 -6.05 4.16 -6.22
C SER A 76 -4.97 5.12 -6.69
N TYR A 77 -4.77 5.17 -8.00
CA TYR A 77 -3.97 6.22 -8.62
C TYR A 77 -4.58 6.57 -9.97
N PHE A 78 -4.41 7.82 -10.37
CA PHE A 78 -4.84 8.28 -11.69
C PHE A 78 -3.65 8.59 -12.57
N VAL A 79 -2.53 8.98 -11.96
CA VAL A 79 -1.29 9.29 -12.67
C VAL A 79 -0.20 8.44 -12.02
N ALA A 80 0.51 7.66 -12.84
CA ALA A 80 1.61 6.84 -12.33
C ALA A 80 2.63 7.73 -11.62
N GLY A 81 3.06 7.30 -10.47
CA GLY A 81 4.01 8.06 -9.67
C GLY A 81 3.36 8.87 -8.57
N THR A 82 2.03 8.93 -8.51
CA THR A 82 1.32 9.72 -7.49
C THR A 82 0.18 8.92 -6.91
N LEU A 83 0.17 8.76 -5.60
CA LEU A 83 -0.93 8.11 -4.89
C LEU A 83 -2.12 9.07 -4.86
N ALA A 84 -3.31 8.56 -5.17
CA ALA A 84 -4.52 9.37 -5.15
C ALA A 84 -5.13 9.46 -3.76
N GLU A 85 -4.79 8.52 -2.87
CA GLU A 85 -5.39 8.46 -1.54
C GLU A 85 -4.33 8.11 -0.52
N TYR A 86 -4.51 8.65 0.68
CA TYR A 86 -3.66 8.30 1.82
C TYR A 86 -4.46 7.46 2.80
N PHE A 87 -3.90 6.31 3.19
CA PHE A 87 -4.49 5.46 4.22
C PHE A 87 -3.42 5.10 5.23
N CYS A 88 -3.85 4.77 6.43
CA CYS A 88 -2.92 4.53 7.54
C CYS A 88 -3.12 3.16 8.20
N ASN A 89 -3.51 2.16 7.43
CA ASN A 89 -3.57 0.80 7.95
C ASN A 89 -2.17 0.35 8.36
N GLN A 90 -2.11 -0.48 9.38
CA GLN A 90 -0.85 -1.06 9.85
C GLN A 90 -0.79 -2.54 9.47
N ASP A 91 -1.20 -2.85 8.25
CA ASP A 91 -1.27 -4.22 7.78
C ASP A 91 0.10 -4.73 7.37
N GLU A 92 0.35 -6.02 7.63
CA GLU A 92 1.47 -6.70 7.02
C GLU A 92 1.18 -6.86 5.53
N LEU A 93 2.23 -7.07 4.74
CA LEU A 93 2.07 -7.13 3.29
C LEU A 93 1.12 -8.25 2.86
N GLU A 94 1.23 -9.43 3.47
CA GLU A 94 0.36 -10.55 3.09
C GLU A 94 -1.12 -10.23 3.34
N ILE A 95 -1.40 -9.39 4.32
CA ILE A 95 -2.78 -8.96 4.59
C ILE A 95 -3.25 -7.99 3.50
N ALA A 96 -2.38 -7.07 3.10
CA ALA A 96 -2.72 -6.13 2.02
C ALA A 96 -2.99 -6.89 0.71
N VAL A 97 -2.17 -7.91 0.41
CA VAL A 97 -2.37 -8.72 -0.79
C VAL A 97 -3.67 -9.52 -0.68
N GLN A 98 -3.99 -10.05 0.51
CA GLN A 98 -5.24 -10.77 0.74
C GLN A 98 -6.45 -9.87 0.49
N LYS A 99 -6.39 -8.64 0.96
CA LYS A 99 -7.49 -7.70 0.74
C LYS A 99 -7.67 -7.43 -0.76
N MET A 100 -6.57 -7.32 -1.49
CA MET A 100 -6.63 -7.09 -2.93
C MET A 100 -7.23 -8.32 -3.63
N LEU A 101 -6.86 -9.52 -3.18
CA LEU A 101 -7.44 -10.75 -3.75
C LEU A 101 -8.94 -10.78 -3.53
N THR A 102 -9.42 -10.37 -2.36
CA THR A 102 -10.84 -10.32 -2.07
C THR A 102 -11.56 -9.38 -3.03
N VAL A 103 -10.98 -8.22 -3.31
CA VAL A 103 -11.56 -7.28 -4.27
C VAL A 103 -11.67 -7.94 -5.65
N ILE A 104 -10.62 -8.64 -6.08
CA ILE A 104 -10.61 -9.32 -7.37
C ILE A 104 -11.70 -10.39 -7.43
N GLU A 105 -11.80 -11.20 -6.38
CA GLU A 105 -12.72 -12.33 -6.38
C GLU A 105 -14.17 -11.93 -6.26
N THR A 106 -14.45 -10.88 -5.52
CA THR A 106 -15.83 -10.49 -5.25
C THR A 106 -16.29 -9.30 -6.07
N GLY A 107 -15.36 -8.56 -6.65
CA GLY A 107 -15.69 -7.31 -7.32
C GLY A 107 -16.11 -6.22 -6.36
N ASP A 108 -15.97 -6.46 -5.06
CA ASP A 108 -16.41 -5.53 -4.03
C ASP A 108 -15.23 -4.74 -3.52
N ASP A 109 -15.31 -3.43 -3.63
CA ASP A 109 -14.23 -2.52 -3.24
C ASP A 109 -14.38 -2.03 -1.80
N SER A 110 -15.02 -2.80 -0.96
CA SER A 110 -15.23 -2.41 0.42
C SER A 110 -14.16 -2.99 1.34
N ILE A 111 -12.90 -2.88 0.94
CA ILE A 111 -11.82 -3.34 1.81
C ILE A 111 -11.67 -2.38 2.99
N SER A 112 -11.31 -2.96 4.13
CA SER A 112 -11.15 -2.19 5.36
C SER A 112 -9.92 -1.29 5.24
N ARG A 113 -10.12 0.00 5.42
CA ARG A 113 -9.04 0.99 5.35
C ARG A 113 -9.18 2.00 6.47
N CYS A 114 -8.04 2.51 6.88
CA CYS A 114 -7.96 3.55 7.89
C CYS A 114 -7.41 4.81 7.21
N SER A 115 -8.25 5.81 6.99
CA SER A 115 -7.77 7.06 6.43
C SER A 115 -7.25 7.96 7.55
N GLY A 116 -6.33 8.85 7.19
CA GLY A 116 -5.89 9.85 8.12
C GLY A 116 -7.00 10.84 8.40
N PRO A 117 -6.75 11.81 9.27
CA PRO A 117 -7.78 12.78 9.64
C PRO A 117 -7.98 13.81 8.54
N ILE A 118 -8.56 13.36 7.45
CA ILE A 118 -8.80 14.19 6.28
C ILE A 118 -10.22 14.68 6.31
N GLN A 119 -10.36 15.97 6.12
CA GLN A 119 -11.62 16.63 6.25
C GLN A 119 -12.61 16.17 5.19
N GLY A 120 -13.75 15.67 5.61
CA GLY A 120 -14.84 15.34 4.72
C GLY A 120 -14.64 14.11 3.88
N GLU A 121 -13.54 13.42 4.04
CA GLU A 121 -13.21 12.27 3.23
C GLU A 121 -14.25 11.19 3.30
N TRP A 122 -14.65 10.85 4.52
CA TRP A 122 -15.57 9.75 4.77
C TRP A 122 -17.01 10.09 4.44
N GLN A 123 -17.28 11.32 4.10
CA GLN A 123 -18.64 11.73 3.82
C GLN A 123 -19.10 11.37 2.43
N SER A 124 -18.20 11.05 1.57
CA SER A 124 -18.55 10.75 0.19
C SER A 124 -19.09 9.34 0.01
N ARG A 125 -19.32 8.62 1.06
CA ARG A 125 -19.87 7.27 1.00
C ARG A 125 -21.30 7.27 0.59
#